data_62c1001e57a4ea1c14a348b8a2ac3c35
#
_entry.id   62c1001e57a4ea1c14a348b8a2ac3c35
#
_cell.length_a   1.000
_cell.length_b   1.000
_cell.length_c   1.000
_cell.angle_alpha   90.00
_cell.angle_beta   90.00
_cell.angle_gamma   90.00
#
_symmetry.space_group_name_H-M   'P 1'
#
loop_
_entity.id
_entity.type
_entity.pdbx_description
1 polymer ?
#
loop_
_entity_poly.entity_id
_entity_poly.type
_entity_poly.pdbx_seq_one_letter_code
_entity_poly.pdbx_strand_id
1 'polypeptide(L)'
;MIKRCGFITRRGDLSHDAFVAYRTSRHAALGAAMPGLRRYVVNFIDRRRFPDCAYDGFSELWFDSEADLQAALASSAGQAMLADVPNFIDVLTATVIEERVIVAG
;
A
#
# COMPACT_ATOMS: atom_id res chain seq x y z
N MET A 1 9.05 -8.14 13.71
CA MET A 1 8.58 -7.10 12.78
C MET A 1 7.21 -7.47 12.26
N ILE A 2 6.32 -6.53 12.14
CA ILE A 2 4.99 -6.78 11.58
C ILE A 2 4.85 -6.11 10.22
N LYS A 3 3.89 -6.58 9.43
CA LYS A 3 3.64 -6.07 8.10
C LYS A 3 2.15 -5.73 7.94
N ARG A 4 1.87 -4.49 7.49
CA ARG A 4 0.53 -4.10 7.05
C ARG A 4 0.44 -4.28 5.54
N CYS A 5 -0.59 -4.99 5.09
CA CYS A 5 -0.90 -5.14 3.67
C CYS A 5 -2.20 -4.40 3.34
N GLY A 6 -2.21 -3.74 2.19
CA GLY A 6 -3.42 -3.13 1.64
C GLY A 6 -3.68 -3.68 0.25
N PHE A 7 -4.79 -4.39 0.09
CA PHE A 7 -5.26 -4.89 -1.21
C PHE A 7 -6.16 -3.84 -1.82
N ILE A 8 -5.89 -3.44 -3.07
CA ILE A 8 -6.52 -2.27 -3.68
C ILE A 8 -7.12 -2.57 -5.04
N THR A 9 -8.24 -1.86 -5.31
CA THR A 9 -8.78 -1.71 -6.65
C THR A 9 -8.64 -0.25 -7.08
N ARG A 10 -8.20 -0.02 -8.32
CA ARG A 10 -8.06 1.35 -8.84
C ARG A 10 -9.41 2.02 -9.03
N ARG A 11 -9.42 3.33 -8.95
CA ARG A 11 -10.58 4.14 -9.31
C ARG A 11 -10.95 3.89 -10.78
N GLY A 12 -12.24 3.64 -11.04
CA GLY A 12 -12.72 3.22 -12.35
C GLY A 12 -12.52 4.26 -13.47
N ASP A 13 -12.35 5.54 -13.11
CA ASP A 13 -12.10 6.62 -14.06
C ASP A 13 -10.60 6.83 -14.37
N LEU A 14 -9.70 6.07 -13.74
CA LEU A 14 -8.28 6.10 -14.03
C LEU A 14 -7.90 4.93 -14.94
N SER A 15 -7.08 5.21 -15.95
CA SER A 15 -6.42 4.13 -16.70
C SER A 15 -5.43 3.39 -15.81
N HIS A 16 -5.03 2.19 -16.23
CA HIS A 16 -3.99 1.45 -15.51
C HIS A 16 -2.69 2.26 -15.43
N ASP A 17 -2.27 2.89 -16.52
CA ASP A 17 -1.03 3.67 -16.55
C ASP A 17 -1.10 4.90 -15.65
N ALA A 18 -2.24 5.61 -15.63
CA ALA A 18 -2.44 6.73 -14.72
C ALA A 18 -2.43 6.28 -13.25
N PHE A 19 -3.04 5.15 -12.94
CA PHE A 19 -3.02 4.55 -11.61
C PHE A 19 -1.59 4.20 -11.17
N VAL A 20 -0.82 3.54 -12.04
CA VAL A 20 0.58 3.19 -11.75
C VAL A 20 1.42 4.45 -11.50
N ALA A 21 1.30 5.46 -12.38
CA ALA A 21 2.06 6.70 -12.27
C ALA A 21 1.73 7.45 -10.96
N TYR A 22 0.46 7.55 -10.60
CA TYR A 22 0.04 8.22 -9.36
C TYR A 22 0.55 7.49 -8.12
N ARG A 23 0.39 6.17 -8.08
CA ARG A 23 0.77 5.34 -6.93
C ARG A 23 2.26 5.35 -6.68
N THR A 24 3.09 5.32 -7.73
CA THR A 24 4.55 5.28 -7.61
C THR A 24 5.19 6.65 -7.36
N SER A 25 4.47 7.74 -7.60
CA SER A 25 4.96 9.10 -7.37
C SER A 25 4.31 9.74 -6.14
N ARG A 26 3.11 10.29 -6.29
CA ARG A 26 2.48 11.09 -5.26
C ARG A 26 2.11 10.29 -4.01
N HIS A 27 1.42 9.17 -4.18
CA HIS A 27 1.00 8.35 -3.03
C HIS A 27 2.18 7.72 -2.31
N ALA A 28 3.15 7.20 -3.06
CA ALA A 28 4.36 6.59 -2.49
C ALA A 28 5.14 7.60 -1.65
N ALA A 29 5.26 8.85 -2.09
CA ALA A 29 5.93 9.89 -1.33
C ALA A 29 5.25 10.17 0.02
N LEU A 30 3.91 10.19 0.03
CA LEU A 30 3.15 10.37 1.28
C LEU A 30 3.34 9.19 2.24
N GLY A 31 3.27 7.97 1.74
CA GLY A 31 3.47 6.77 2.54
C GLY A 31 4.89 6.67 3.10
N ALA A 32 5.89 6.99 2.28
CA ALA A 32 7.29 6.93 2.66
C ALA A 32 7.66 7.91 3.79
N ALA A 33 6.86 8.95 4.01
CA ALA A 33 7.08 9.94 5.06
C ALA A 33 6.64 9.47 6.45
N MET A 34 5.95 8.33 6.57
CA MET A 34 5.48 7.83 7.86
C MET A 34 6.62 7.50 8.81
N PRO A 35 6.54 7.95 10.09
CA PRO A 35 7.57 7.64 11.08
C PRO A 35 7.57 6.15 11.41
N GLY A 36 8.75 5.59 11.67
CA GLY A 36 8.91 4.19 12.06
C GLY A 36 8.79 3.18 10.94
N LEU A 37 8.49 3.62 9.73
CA LEU A 37 8.42 2.74 8.56
C LEU A 37 9.81 2.20 8.23
N ARG A 38 9.93 0.85 8.15
CA ARG A 38 11.20 0.17 7.88
C ARG A 38 11.37 -0.21 6.42
N ARG A 39 10.27 -0.61 5.78
CA ARG A 39 10.26 -1.00 4.37
C ARG A 39 8.87 -0.73 3.81
N TYR A 40 8.83 -0.29 2.56
CA TYR A 40 7.59 -0.03 1.84
C TYR A 40 7.73 -0.57 0.42
N VAL A 41 6.83 -1.47 0.04
CA VAL A 41 6.81 -2.09 -1.29
C VAL A 41 5.41 -1.94 -1.87
N VAL A 42 5.32 -1.51 -3.11
CA VAL A 42 4.07 -1.50 -3.86
C VAL A 42 4.13 -2.56 -4.96
N ASN A 43 3.05 -3.32 -5.08
CA ASN A 43 2.92 -4.40 -6.05
C ASN A 43 1.77 -4.09 -6.99
N PHE A 44 1.97 -4.39 -8.27
CA PHE A 44 0.98 -4.22 -9.31
C PHE A 44 0.65 -5.59 -9.91
N ILE A 45 -0.65 -5.90 -10.03
CA ILE A 45 -1.10 -7.09 -10.72
C ILE A 45 -0.87 -6.91 -12.23
N ASP A 46 -0.29 -7.92 -12.87
CA ASP A 46 -0.13 -7.95 -14.33
C ASP A 46 -1.50 -8.19 -14.97
N ARG A 47 -2.18 -7.09 -15.31
CA ARG A 47 -3.53 -7.13 -15.89
C ARG A 47 -3.55 -7.69 -17.31
N ARG A 48 -2.41 -7.72 -17.99
CA ARG A 48 -2.33 -8.30 -19.34
C ARG A 48 -2.48 -9.82 -19.26
N ARG A 49 -1.84 -10.45 -18.27
CA ARG A 49 -1.92 -11.91 -18.06
C ARG A 49 -3.07 -12.32 -17.15
N PHE A 50 -3.46 -11.46 -16.21
CA PHE A 50 -4.50 -11.76 -15.21
C PHE A 50 -5.58 -10.68 -15.20
N PRO A 51 -6.36 -10.57 -16.30
CA PRO A 51 -7.37 -9.51 -16.41
C PRO A 51 -8.51 -9.63 -15.41
N ASP A 52 -8.79 -10.85 -14.91
CA ASP A 52 -9.90 -11.13 -14.01
C ASP A 52 -9.51 -11.17 -12.52
N CYS A 53 -8.27 -10.84 -12.19
CA CYS A 53 -7.85 -10.74 -10.79
C CYS A 53 -8.71 -9.71 -10.06
N ALA A 54 -9.14 -10.04 -8.83
CA ALA A 54 -10.03 -9.19 -8.03
C ALA A 54 -9.38 -7.85 -7.64
N TYR A 55 -8.03 -7.78 -7.62
CA TYR A 55 -7.30 -6.61 -7.19
C TYR A 55 -6.42 -6.07 -8.31
N ASP A 56 -6.10 -4.77 -8.24
CA ASP A 56 -5.12 -4.12 -9.12
C ASP A 56 -3.71 -4.16 -8.55
N GLY A 57 -3.58 -4.37 -7.25
CA GLY A 57 -2.31 -4.49 -6.59
C GLY A 57 -2.44 -4.59 -5.07
N PHE A 58 -1.30 -4.60 -4.41
CA PHE A 58 -1.25 -4.53 -2.96
C PHE A 58 0.01 -3.83 -2.50
N SER A 59 -0.09 -3.22 -1.32
CA SER A 59 1.04 -2.57 -0.64
C SER A 59 1.49 -3.42 0.55
N GLU A 60 2.78 -3.29 0.87
CA GLU A 60 3.39 -3.93 2.02
C GLU A 60 4.20 -2.89 2.78
N LEU A 61 3.92 -2.73 4.06
CA LEU A 61 4.60 -1.76 4.93
C LEU A 61 5.05 -2.50 6.19
N TRP A 62 6.37 -2.44 6.47
CA TRP A 62 6.96 -3.10 7.64
C TRP A 62 7.25 -2.12 8.76
N PHE A 63 6.90 -2.51 9.97
CA PHE A 63 7.17 -1.78 11.21
C PHE A 63 7.74 -2.74 12.25
N ASP A 64 8.49 -2.22 13.23
CA ASP A 64 9.07 -3.05 14.28
C ASP A 64 7.99 -3.68 15.18
N SER A 65 6.87 -2.98 15.39
CA SER A 65 5.80 -3.43 16.29
C SER A 65 4.44 -2.89 15.85
N GLU A 66 3.39 -3.48 16.41
CA GLU A 66 2.02 -2.98 16.25
C GLU A 66 1.89 -1.54 16.78
N ALA A 67 2.54 -1.22 17.90
CA ALA A 67 2.52 0.14 18.46
C ALA A 67 3.13 1.15 17.50
N ASP A 68 4.23 0.81 16.83
CA ASP A 68 4.86 1.66 15.83
C ASP A 68 3.96 1.87 14.61
N LEU A 69 3.28 0.82 14.16
CA LEU A 69 2.29 0.92 13.08
C LEU A 69 1.16 1.90 13.45
N GLN A 70 0.57 1.73 14.62
CA GLN A 70 -0.53 2.59 15.06
C GLN A 70 -0.08 4.04 15.22
N ALA A 71 1.11 4.28 15.76
CA ALA A 71 1.68 5.62 15.87
C ALA A 71 1.92 6.26 14.50
N ALA A 72 2.41 5.48 13.53
CA ALA A 72 2.63 5.95 12.16
C ALA A 72 1.32 6.35 11.47
N LEU A 73 0.29 5.53 11.60
CA LEU A 73 -1.04 5.83 11.02
C LEU A 73 -1.70 7.06 11.68
N ALA A 74 -1.47 7.28 12.97
CA ALA A 74 -2.00 8.42 13.72
C ALA A 74 -1.22 9.71 13.48
N SER A 75 0.01 9.63 12.97
CA SER A 75 0.84 10.80 12.67
C SER A 75 0.25 11.66 11.55
N SER A 76 0.70 12.90 11.43
CA SER A 76 0.29 13.78 10.33
C SER A 76 0.63 13.18 8.97
N ALA A 77 1.79 12.52 8.85
CA ALA A 77 2.18 11.83 7.61
C ALA A 77 1.25 10.65 7.30
N GLY A 78 0.89 9.84 8.30
CA GLY A 78 -0.05 8.74 8.14
C GLY A 78 -1.45 9.22 7.75
N GLN A 79 -1.93 10.29 8.37
CA GLN A 79 -3.23 10.87 8.04
C GLN A 79 -3.25 11.43 6.61
N ALA A 80 -2.18 12.07 6.16
CA ALA A 80 -2.07 12.55 4.79
C ALA A 80 -2.08 11.40 3.78
N MET A 81 -1.38 10.32 4.08
CA MET A 81 -1.36 9.11 3.24
C MET A 81 -2.77 8.50 3.14
N LEU A 82 -3.47 8.33 4.25
CA LEU A 82 -4.83 7.78 4.26
C LEU A 82 -5.83 8.69 3.54
N ALA A 83 -5.70 10.01 3.70
CA ALA A 83 -6.57 10.98 3.02
C ALA A 83 -6.39 10.96 1.49
N ASP A 84 -5.22 10.55 1.00
CA ASP A 84 -4.93 10.46 -0.43
C ASP A 84 -5.56 9.24 -1.11
N VAL A 85 -5.93 8.22 -0.36
CA VAL A 85 -6.46 6.95 -0.88
C VAL A 85 -7.60 7.14 -1.88
N PRO A 86 -8.67 7.91 -1.60
CA PRO A 86 -9.78 8.06 -2.54
C PRO A 86 -9.40 8.74 -3.86
N ASN A 87 -8.24 9.37 -3.95
CA ASN A 87 -7.80 10.06 -5.16
C ASN A 87 -7.42 9.09 -6.28
N PHE A 88 -7.13 7.82 -5.96
CA PHE A 88 -6.72 6.83 -6.97
C PHE A 88 -7.25 5.41 -6.72
N ILE A 89 -7.82 5.14 -5.56
CA ILE A 89 -8.33 3.83 -5.13
C ILE A 89 -9.85 3.90 -4.95
N ASP A 90 -10.54 2.88 -5.44
CA ASP A 90 -11.95 2.65 -5.19
C ASP A 90 -12.15 1.90 -3.87
N VAL A 91 -11.55 0.72 -3.75
CA VAL A 91 -11.66 -0.13 -2.55
C VAL A 91 -10.27 -0.45 -2.02
N LEU A 92 -10.09 -0.23 -0.72
CA LEU A 92 -8.91 -0.64 0.03
C LEU A 92 -9.32 -1.62 1.12
N THR A 93 -8.72 -2.81 1.10
CA THR A 93 -8.84 -3.80 2.17
C THR A 93 -7.49 -3.91 2.87
N ALA A 94 -7.39 -3.34 4.07
CA ALA A 94 -6.16 -3.32 4.84
C ALA A 94 -6.19 -4.36 5.96
N THR A 95 -5.05 -5.01 6.18
CA THR A 95 -4.88 -6.00 7.23
C THR A 95 -3.45 -6.00 7.75
N VAL A 96 -3.24 -6.63 8.89
CA VAL A 96 -1.91 -6.90 9.44
C VAL A 96 -1.58 -8.36 9.18
N ILE A 97 -0.39 -8.59 8.66
CA ILE A 97 0.10 -9.90 8.24
C ILE A 97 1.18 -10.37 9.22
N GLU A 98 1.09 -11.61 9.63
CA GLU A 98 2.18 -12.32 10.30
C GLU A 98 3.03 -13.01 9.23
N GLU A 99 4.20 -12.45 8.96
CA GLU A 99 5.09 -12.94 7.92
C GLU A 99 6.01 -14.05 8.46
N ARG A 100 6.13 -15.12 7.68
CA ARG A 100 7.11 -16.20 7.89
C ARG A 100 7.97 -16.31 6.66
N VAL A 101 9.25 -16.03 6.77
CA VAL A 101 10.20 -16.20 5.67
C VAL A 101 10.64 -17.68 5.62
N ILE A 102 10.29 -18.36 4.54
CA ILE A 102 10.66 -19.77 4.36
C ILE A 102 12.00 -19.87 3.66
N VAL A 103 12.22 -19.04 2.64
CA VAL A 103 13.49 -18.91 1.96
C VAL A 103 13.82 -17.43 1.86
N ALA A 104 14.96 -17.03 2.42
CA ALA A 104 15.46 -15.67 2.28
C ALA A 104 16.34 -15.59 1.02
N GLY A 105 16.10 -14.58 0.21
CA GLY A 105 16.90 -14.52 -1.00
C GLY A 105 17.00 -13.20 -1.69
#